data_99a294aeb79494860e176ff5b8703969
#
_entry.id   99a294aeb79494860e176ff5b8703969
#
_cell.length_a   1.000
_cell.length_b   1.000
_cell.length_c   1.000
_cell.angle_alpha   90.00
_cell.angle_beta   90.00
_cell.angle_gamma   90.00
#
_symmetry.space_group_name_H-M   'P 1'
#
loop_
_entity.id
_entity.type
_entity.pdbx_description
1 polymer ?
#
loop_
_entity_poly.entity_id
_entity_poly.type
_entity_poly.pdbx_seq_one_letter_code
_entity_poly.pdbx_strand_id
1 'polypeptide(L)'
;MQFKIDTSEKFHAIKIKEPVLSANMTAELDACLMPLLQQDVKNVVLNLQDIQTIDNAAGEHLVKLQHSYYEQSASFVLCCVQKQVEKALDAADLLELLNIAPTESEAWDIVHMEEIERELGDSF
;
A
#
# COMPACT_ATOMS: atom_id res chain seq x y z
N MET A 1 -5.92 11.21 11.42
CA MET A 1 -4.97 10.99 10.31
C MET A 1 -5.52 11.61 9.03
N GLN A 2 -4.67 12.27 8.27
CA GLN A 2 -5.10 12.89 7.02
C GLN A 2 -4.66 12.06 5.81
N PHE A 3 -5.59 11.88 4.88
CA PHE A 3 -5.36 11.18 3.63
C PHE A 3 -5.77 12.06 2.45
N LYS A 4 -5.07 11.90 1.34
CA LYS A 4 -5.52 12.41 0.05
C LYS A 4 -5.78 11.19 -0.84
N ILE A 5 -7.00 11.05 -1.37
CA ILE A 5 -7.41 9.91 -2.17
C ILE A 5 -7.80 10.39 -3.57
N ASP A 6 -7.13 9.84 -4.58
CA ASP A 6 -7.47 10.05 -5.99
C ASP A 6 -7.84 8.68 -6.57
N THR A 7 -9.09 8.53 -7.02
CA THR A 7 -9.57 7.28 -7.58
C THR A 7 -9.56 7.34 -9.10
N SER A 8 -8.91 6.35 -9.72
CA SER A 8 -8.93 6.14 -11.17
C SER A 8 -9.79 4.93 -11.50
N GLU A 9 -9.83 4.54 -12.79
CA GLU A 9 -10.57 3.35 -13.21
C GLU A 9 -9.95 2.04 -12.69
N LYS A 10 -8.66 2.06 -12.35
CA LYS A 10 -7.87 0.84 -12.04
C LYS A 10 -7.43 0.75 -10.61
N PHE A 11 -7.26 1.87 -9.92
CA PHE A 11 -6.72 1.87 -8.56
C PHE A 11 -7.07 3.16 -7.81
N HIS A 12 -6.92 3.09 -6.48
CA HIS A 12 -6.97 4.26 -5.61
C HIS A 12 -5.53 4.68 -5.30
N ALA A 13 -5.17 5.91 -5.63
CA ALA A 13 -3.90 6.49 -5.21
C ALA A 13 -4.13 7.23 -3.90
N ILE A 14 -3.54 6.73 -2.82
CA ILE A 14 -3.75 7.25 -1.48
C ILE A 14 -2.43 7.77 -0.93
N LYS A 15 -2.42 9.04 -0.53
CA LYS A 15 -1.27 9.67 0.10
C LYS A 15 -1.58 9.90 1.58
N ILE A 16 -0.72 9.41 2.45
CA ILE A 16 -0.82 9.65 3.89
C ILE A 16 -0.12 10.97 4.18
N LYS A 17 -0.89 11.97 4.63
CA LYS A 17 -0.37 13.33 4.87
C LYS A 17 -0.03 13.51 6.34
N GLU A 18 0.92 12.68 6.81
CA GLU A 18 1.42 12.68 8.17
C GLU A 18 2.92 12.47 8.18
N PRO A 19 3.68 13.06 9.11
CA PRO A 19 5.12 12.84 9.18
C PRO A 19 5.50 11.53 9.86
N VAL A 20 4.61 10.95 10.65
CA VAL A 20 4.87 9.73 11.42
C VAL A 20 3.75 8.73 11.15
N LEU A 21 4.12 7.48 10.96
CA LEU A 21 3.17 6.38 10.92
C LEU A 21 3.47 5.45 12.10
N SER A 22 2.55 5.39 13.06
CA SER A 22 2.75 4.70 14.33
C SER A 22 1.63 3.69 14.61
N ALA A 23 1.87 2.85 15.61
CA ALA A 23 0.95 1.77 15.98
C ALA A 23 -0.46 2.26 16.30
N ASN A 24 -0.60 3.43 16.92
CA ASN A 24 -1.91 3.97 17.29
C ASN A 24 -2.68 4.55 16.10
N MET A 25 -2.10 4.55 14.91
CA MET A 25 -2.75 5.01 13.68
C MET A 25 -3.29 3.84 12.83
N THR A 26 -3.04 2.61 13.23
CA THR A 26 -3.42 1.43 12.44
C THR A 26 -4.93 1.25 12.29
N ALA A 27 -5.71 1.63 13.31
CA ALA A 27 -7.18 1.57 13.23
C ALA A 27 -7.71 2.54 12.17
N GLU A 28 -7.12 3.72 12.05
CA GLU A 28 -7.50 4.70 11.03
C GLU A 28 -7.12 4.24 9.63
N LEU A 29 -5.96 3.57 9.51
CA LEU A 29 -5.56 2.94 8.24
C LEU A 29 -6.58 1.89 7.81
N ASP A 30 -6.99 1.01 8.73
CA ASP A 30 -7.99 0.00 8.43
C ASP A 30 -9.31 0.63 8.02
N ALA A 31 -9.75 1.66 8.74
CA ALA A 31 -11.00 2.36 8.43
C ALA A 31 -10.98 2.99 7.03
N CYS A 32 -9.81 3.40 6.56
CA CYS A 32 -9.65 3.96 5.22
C CYS A 32 -9.54 2.86 4.14
N LEU A 33 -8.74 1.83 4.39
CA LEU A 33 -8.30 0.90 3.36
C LEU A 33 -9.18 -0.35 3.23
N MET A 34 -9.69 -0.88 4.32
CA MET A 34 -10.48 -2.12 4.27
C MET A 34 -11.81 -1.97 3.51
N PRO A 35 -12.57 -0.85 3.68
CA PRO A 35 -13.81 -0.69 2.92
C PRO A 35 -13.62 -0.64 1.40
N LEU A 36 -12.45 -0.25 0.91
CA LEU A 36 -12.17 -0.19 -0.53
C LEU A 36 -12.23 -1.57 -1.18
N LEU A 37 -12.01 -2.63 -0.42
CA LEU A 37 -12.10 -4.01 -0.91
C LEU A 37 -13.53 -4.41 -1.28
N GLN A 38 -14.54 -3.64 -0.86
CA GLN A 38 -15.94 -3.88 -1.20
C GLN A 38 -16.39 -3.09 -2.44
N GLN A 39 -15.50 -2.30 -3.03
CA GLN A 39 -15.79 -1.49 -4.21
C GLN A 39 -15.37 -2.22 -5.49
N ASP A 40 -15.85 -1.72 -6.64
CA ASP A 40 -15.47 -2.27 -7.94
C ASP A 40 -13.98 -2.07 -8.20
N VAL A 41 -13.45 -0.89 -7.87
CA VAL A 41 -12.02 -0.62 -7.91
C VAL A 41 -11.45 -0.96 -6.54
N LYS A 42 -10.57 -1.94 -6.47
CA LYS A 42 -10.02 -2.44 -5.20
C LYS A 42 -8.54 -2.18 -5.02
N ASN A 43 -7.79 -2.02 -6.12
CA ASN A 43 -6.34 -1.85 -6.05
C ASN A 43 -5.95 -0.54 -5.38
N VAL A 44 -4.88 -0.57 -4.58
CA VAL A 44 -4.37 0.60 -3.88
C VAL A 44 -2.89 0.81 -4.18
N VAL A 45 -2.55 2.04 -4.50
CA VAL A 45 -1.18 2.54 -4.48
C VAL A 45 -1.08 3.51 -3.30
N LEU A 46 -0.30 3.16 -2.30
CA LEU A 46 -0.15 3.93 -1.07
C LEU A 46 1.14 4.74 -1.11
N ASN A 47 1.01 6.05 -1.23
CA ASN A 47 2.13 6.98 -1.32
C ASN A 47 2.56 7.40 0.08
N LEU A 48 3.81 7.11 0.45
CA LEU A 48 4.38 7.40 1.77
C LEU A 48 5.37 8.56 1.73
N GLN A 49 5.28 9.42 0.71
CA GLN A 49 6.24 10.52 0.52
C GLN A 49 6.38 11.43 1.74
N ASP A 50 5.30 11.71 2.44
CA ASP A 50 5.30 12.62 3.59
C ASP A 50 5.72 11.92 4.90
N ILE A 51 5.72 10.59 4.93
CA ILE A 51 6.10 9.84 6.12
C ILE A 51 7.61 9.90 6.31
N GLN A 52 8.04 10.43 7.45
CA GLN A 52 9.46 10.56 7.79
C GLN A 52 9.93 9.44 8.71
N THR A 53 9.03 8.94 9.57
CA THR A 53 9.33 7.86 10.50
C THR A 53 8.18 6.88 10.56
N ILE A 54 8.52 5.60 10.81
CA ILE A 54 7.55 4.52 10.97
C ILE A 54 8.01 3.61 12.12
N ASP A 55 7.08 3.18 12.97
CA ASP A 55 7.44 2.19 13.98
C ASP A 55 7.21 0.75 13.46
N ASN A 56 7.76 -0.22 14.17
CA ASN A 56 7.70 -1.61 13.75
C ASN A 56 6.27 -2.14 13.67
N ALA A 57 5.42 -1.77 14.61
CA ALA A 57 4.03 -2.22 14.64
C ALA A 57 3.25 -1.70 13.44
N ALA A 58 3.47 -0.43 13.05
CA ALA A 58 2.85 0.12 11.85
C ALA A 58 3.35 -0.58 10.59
N GLY A 59 4.65 -0.87 10.51
CA GLY A 59 5.23 -1.62 9.39
C GLY A 59 4.62 -3.01 9.27
N GLU A 60 4.50 -3.73 10.38
CA GLU A 60 3.85 -5.04 10.42
C GLU A 60 2.40 -4.95 9.94
N HIS A 61 1.71 -3.88 10.30
CA HIS A 61 0.33 -3.67 9.90
C HIS A 61 0.20 -3.45 8.38
N LEU A 62 1.15 -2.75 7.78
CA LEU A 62 1.17 -2.60 6.32
C LEU A 62 1.33 -3.96 5.62
N VAL A 63 2.13 -4.86 6.17
CA VAL A 63 2.26 -6.23 5.65
C VAL A 63 0.93 -6.96 5.74
N LYS A 64 0.22 -6.84 6.86
CA LYS A 64 -1.11 -7.45 7.04
C LYS A 64 -2.13 -6.90 6.05
N LEU A 65 -2.13 -5.60 5.82
CA LEU A 65 -3.03 -4.97 4.84
C LEU A 65 -2.74 -5.47 3.44
N GLN A 66 -1.48 -5.53 3.06
CA GLN A 66 -1.07 -6.07 1.76
C GLN A 66 -1.57 -7.51 1.59
N HIS A 67 -1.37 -8.34 2.60
CA HIS A 67 -1.83 -9.74 2.57
C HIS A 67 -3.35 -9.83 2.39
N SER A 68 -4.11 -9.01 3.13
CA SER A 68 -5.57 -8.98 3.01
C SER A 68 -6.03 -8.58 1.60
N TYR A 69 -5.34 -7.64 0.98
CA TYR A 69 -5.64 -7.22 -0.39
C TYR A 69 -5.40 -8.34 -1.38
N TYR A 70 -4.25 -9.00 -1.29
CA TYR A 70 -3.93 -10.08 -2.22
C TYR A 70 -4.82 -11.30 -2.03
N GLU A 71 -5.28 -11.59 -0.82
CA GLU A 71 -6.26 -12.65 -0.59
C GLU A 71 -7.57 -12.39 -1.32
N GLN A 72 -7.90 -11.14 -1.59
CA GLN A 72 -9.11 -10.75 -2.30
C GLN A 72 -8.85 -10.38 -3.77
N SER A 73 -7.73 -10.82 -4.30
CA SER A 73 -7.33 -10.59 -5.70
C SER A 73 -7.20 -9.11 -6.04
N ALA A 74 -6.74 -8.32 -5.07
CA ALA A 74 -6.48 -6.89 -5.24
C ALA A 74 -5.00 -6.61 -5.02
N SER A 75 -4.47 -5.58 -5.69
CA SER A 75 -3.09 -5.16 -5.54
C SER A 75 -2.94 -4.10 -4.46
N PHE A 76 -1.83 -4.16 -3.75
CA PHE A 76 -1.48 -3.19 -2.71
C PHE A 76 0.01 -2.90 -2.85
N VAL A 77 0.36 -1.69 -3.29
CA VAL A 77 1.75 -1.32 -3.59
C VAL A 77 2.07 -0.01 -2.89
N LEU A 78 3.19 0.02 -2.18
CA LEU A 78 3.71 1.25 -1.57
C LEU A 78 4.61 1.97 -2.58
N CYS A 79 4.65 3.29 -2.51
CA CYS A 79 5.57 4.06 -3.34
C CYS A 79 6.10 5.29 -2.61
N CYS A 80 7.19 5.85 -3.13
CA CYS A 80 7.79 7.09 -2.63
C CYS A 80 8.23 6.99 -1.17
N VAL A 81 8.72 5.83 -0.76
CA VAL A 81 9.18 5.60 0.61
C VAL A 81 10.50 6.32 0.82
N GLN A 82 10.60 7.14 1.88
CA GLN A 82 11.85 7.84 2.20
C GLN A 82 12.90 6.86 2.68
N LYS A 83 14.18 7.19 2.47
CA LYS A 83 15.30 6.30 2.80
C LYS A 83 15.32 5.88 4.27
N GLN A 84 15.02 6.79 5.18
CA GLN A 84 15.00 6.48 6.61
C GLN A 84 13.87 5.53 6.97
N VAL A 85 12.74 5.61 6.29
CA VAL A 85 11.61 4.68 6.47
C VAL A 85 11.98 3.31 5.90
N GLU A 86 12.59 3.29 4.72
CA GLU A 86 13.08 2.07 4.10
C GLU A 86 14.09 1.36 5.00
N LYS A 87 15.02 2.09 5.60
CA LYS A 87 16.00 1.53 6.53
C LYS A 87 15.33 0.96 7.79
N ALA A 88 14.30 1.64 8.31
CA ALA A 88 13.57 1.15 9.47
C ALA A 88 12.83 -0.15 9.16
N LEU A 89 12.21 -0.23 7.99
CA LEU A 89 11.52 -1.44 7.53
C LEU A 89 12.51 -2.59 7.31
N ASP A 90 13.68 -2.31 6.74
CA ASP A 90 14.73 -3.30 6.53
C ASP A 90 15.26 -3.83 7.85
N ALA A 91 15.51 -2.95 8.82
CA ALA A 91 15.99 -3.33 10.15
C ALA A 91 14.99 -4.22 10.89
N ALA A 92 13.70 -4.10 10.59
CA ALA A 92 12.64 -4.92 11.19
C ALA A 92 12.32 -6.17 10.37
N ASP A 93 13.08 -6.44 9.31
CA ASP A 93 12.87 -7.56 8.37
C ASP A 93 11.51 -7.51 7.66
N LEU A 94 10.96 -6.32 7.46
CA LEU A 94 9.67 -6.11 6.82
C LEU A 94 9.79 -5.67 5.36
N LEU A 95 10.92 -5.07 4.98
CA LEU A 95 11.08 -4.50 3.65
C LEU A 95 10.88 -5.53 2.54
N GLU A 96 11.41 -6.73 2.72
CA GLU A 96 11.31 -7.82 1.74
C GLU A 96 9.88 -8.33 1.58
N LEU A 97 9.02 -8.11 2.56
CA LEU A 97 7.65 -8.60 2.56
C LEU A 97 6.70 -7.64 1.86
N LEU A 98 7.13 -6.41 1.60
CA LEU A 98 6.29 -5.36 1.04
C LEU A 98 6.58 -5.14 -0.44
N ASN A 99 5.51 -4.87 -1.21
CA ASN A 99 5.64 -4.44 -2.58
C ASN A 99 5.88 -2.94 -2.59
N ILE A 100 7.07 -2.53 -2.97
CA ILE A 100 7.48 -1.12 -2.97
C ILE A 100 8.01 -0.75 -4.35
N ALA A 101 7.52 0.38 -4.87
CA ALA A 101 8.02 0.98 -6.10
C ALA A 101 8.63 2.35 -5.79
N PRO A 102 9.65 2.79 -6.54
CA PRO A 102 10.27 4.09 -6.29
C PRO A 102 9.33 5.28 -6.52
N THR A 103 8.45 5.18 -7.50
CA THR A 103 7.53 6.26 -7.89
C THR A 103 6.11 5.75 -7.98
N GLU A 104 5.16 6.69 -7.96
CA GLU A 104 3.74 6.37 -8.12
C GLU A 104 3.46 5.77 -9.50
N SER A 105 4.14 6.26 -10.55
CA SER A 105 4.02 5.74 -11.90
C SER A 105 4.46 4.28 -12.00
N GLU A 106 5.57 3.92 -11.38
CA GLU A 106 6.06 2.54 -11.36
C GLU A 106 5.14 1.64 -10.53
N ALA A 107 4.57 2.17 -9.44
CA ALA A 107 3.58 1.43 -8.66
C ALA A 107 2.35 1.12 -9.50
N TRP A 108 1.90 2.07 -10.31
CA TRP A 108 0.78 1.86 -11.24
C TRP A 108 1.10 0.76 -12.25
N ASP A 109 2.32 0.72 -12.77
CA ASP A 109 2.75 -0.33 -13.70
C ASP A 109 2.66 -1.71 -13.05
N ILE A 110 3.05 -1.83 -11.78
CA ILE A 110 2.94 -3.09 -11.02
C ILE A 110 1.49 -3.51 -10.91
N VAL A 111 0.59 -2.61 -10.54
CA VAL A 111 -0.85 -2.88 -10.43
C VAL A 111 -1.40 -3.38 -11.77
N HIS A 112 -1.02 -2.70 -12.85
CA HIS A 112 -1.48 -3.04 -14.19
C HIS A 112 -1.01 -4.44 -14.61
N MET A 113 0.25 -4.75 -14.37
CA MET A 113 0.80 -6.08 -14.65
C MET A 113 0.11 -7.17 -13.84
N GLU A 114 -0.14 -6.91 -12.57
CA GLU A 114 -0.81 -7.88 -11.70
C GLU A 114 -2.26 -8.13 -12.14
N GLU A 115 -2.96 -7.10 -12.61
CA GLU A 115 -4.31 -7.28 -13.17
C GLU A 115 -4.28 -8.16 -14.43
N ILE A 116 -3.31 -7.93 -15.31
CA ILE A 116 -3.16 -8.75 -16.52
C ILE A 116 -2.89 -10.20 -16.13
N GLU A 117 -2.01 -10.45 -15.17
CA GLU A 117 -1.71 -11.80 -14.69
C GLU A 117 -2.95 -12.50 -14.13
N ARG A 118 -3.77 -11.76 -13.38
CA ARG A 118 -5.03 -12.31 -12.84
C ARG A 118 -6.02 -12.68 -13.95
N GLU A 119 -6.13 -11.83 -14.96
CA GLU A 119 -6.99 -12.10 -16.12
C GLU A 119 -6.53 -13.32 -16.89
N LEU A 120 -5.21 -13.48 -17.10
CA LEU A 120 -4.65 -14.63 -17.76
C LEU A 120 -4.81 -15.92 -16.93
N GLY A 121 -4.67 -15.80 -15.61
CA GLY A 121 -4.90 -16.91 -14.69
C GLY A 121 -6.32 -17.42 -14.75
N ASP A 122 -7.30 -16.53 -14.86
CA ASP A 122 -8.71 -16.86 -14.96
C ASP A 122 -9.06 -17.55 -16.29
N SER A 123 -8.18 -17.44 -17.29
CA SER A 123 -8.37 -18.08 -18.61
C SER A 123 -7.95 -19.55 -18.64
N PHE A 124 -7.31 -20.00 -17.59
CA PHE A 124 -6.84 -21.37 -17.44
C PHE A 124 -7.63 -22.09 -16.37
#